data_62b0ba2a0e854159be04a1f97205aa67
#
_entry.id   62b0ba2a0e854159be04a1f97205aa67
#
_cell.length_a   1.000
_cell.length_b   1.000
_cell.length_c   1.000
_cell.angle_alpha   90.00
_cell.angle_beta   90.00
_cell.angle_gamma   90.00
#
_symmetry.space_group_name_H-M   'P 1'
#
loop_
_entity.id
_entity.type
_entity.pdbx_description
1 polymer ?
#
loop_
_entity_poly.entity_id
_entity_poly.type
_entity_poly.pdbx_seq_one_letter_code
_entity_poly.pdbx_strand_id
1 'polypeptide(L)'
;MPNSYAPDQSPGRNIALIAVFAAFIAVLSPLALPIPGVPIPLALGPFAIYTTALVLGGFRAFIATLLYVLLGCLGLPIFAKGASGFGTLATPTGGYLLAYPLGALLAGTLAYTVIRRKLNPWLTAILCIFCAMVGFVVISAGGILGLMTNGHMEFTHAFV
;
A
#
# COMPACT_ATOMS: atom_id res chain seq x y z
N MET A 1 31.88 7.01 -22.78
CA MET A 1 31.08 5.81 -22.69
C MET A 1 29.71 6.23 -22.12
N PRO A 2 28.60 6.04 -22.82
CA PRO A 2 27.29 6.45 -22.30
C PRO A 2 26.95 5.58 -21.09
N ASN A 3 26.48 6.23 -20.05
CA ASN A 3 26.15 5.64 -18.76
C ASN A 3 24.91 4.74 -18.91
N SER A 4 25.09 3.44 -19.12
CA SER A 4 24.03 2.45 -19.40
C SER A 4 23.16 2.10 -18.17
N TYR A 5 23.28 2.85 -17.08
CA TYR A 5 22.49 2.71 -15.85
C TYR A 5 21.49 3.82 -15.58
N ALA A 6 21.19 4.67 -16.55
CA ALA A 6 19.97 5.46 -16.44
C ALA A 6 18.78 4.52 -16.67
N PRO A 7 17.89 4.30 -15.69
CA PRO A 7 16.71 3.48 -15.95
C PRO A 7 15.95 4.12 -17.09
N ASP A 8 15.76 3.36 -18.15
CA ASP A 8 15.02 3.75 -19.34
C ASP A 8 13.63 4.23 -18.90
N GLN A 9 13.42 5.56 -18.97
CA GLN A 9 12.21 6.23 -18.53
C GLN A 9 11.17 6.30 -19.65
N SER A 10 11.13 5.28 -20.52
CA SER A 10 10.11 5.22 -21.56
C SER A 10 8.72 5.26 -20.89
N PRO A 11 7.82 6.15 -21.35
CA PRO A 11 6.48 6.26 -20.79
C PRO A 11 5.73 4.92 -20.75
N GLY A 12 5.90 4.10 -21.80
CA GLY A 12 5.28 2.78 -21.90
C GLY A 12 5.71 1.82 -20.79
N ARG A 13 7.00 1.80 -20.45
CA ARG A 13 7.51 0.95 -19.35
C ARG A 13 6.95 1.38 -17.99
N ASN A 14 6.82 2.68 -17.75
CA ASN A 14 6.25 3.18 -16.51
C ASN A 14 4.77 2.78 -16.36
N ILE A 15 3.99 2.91 -17.43
CA ILE A 15 2.58 2.52 -17.45
C ILE A 15 2.45 1.00 -17.23
N ALA A 16 3.26 0.19 -17.92
CA ALA A 16 3.26 -1.26 -17.75
C ALA A 16 3.58 -1.67 -16.31
N LEU A 17 4.59 -1.05 -15.68
CA LEU A 17 4.94 -1.33 -14.29
C LEU A 17 3.80 -0.95 -13.33
N ILE A 18 3.19 0.21 -13.51
CA ILE A 18 2.05 0.65 -12.68
C ILE A 18 0.89 -0.34 -12.80
N ALA A 19 0.56 -0.77 -14.03
CA ALA A 19 -0.52 -1.72 -14.26
C ALA A 19 -0.24 -3.10 -13.63
N VAL A 20 0.97 -3.63 -13.81
CA VAL A 20 1.39 -4.93 -13.24
C VAL A 20 1.33 -4.89 -11.71
N PHE A 21 1.84 -3.82 -11.09
CA PHE A 21 1.82 -3.71 -9.63
C PHE A 21 0.43 -3.39 -9.07
N ALA A 22 -0.43 -2.68 -9.80
CA ALA A 22 -1.84 -2.54 -9.44
C ALA A 22 -2.55 -3.91 -9.46
N ALA A 23 -2.31 -4.73 -10.49
CA ALA A 23 -2.81 -6.10 -10.55
C ALA A 23 -2.25 -6.98 -9.43
N PHE A 24 -0.96 -6.85 -9.09
CA PHE A 24 -0.33 -7.55 -7.97
C PHE A 24 -1.02 -7.23 -6.63
N ILE A 25 -1.31 -5.95 -6.37
CA ILE A 25 -2.06 -5.53 -5.18
C ILE A 25 -3.48 -6.13 -5.22
N ALA A 26 -4.15 -6.07 -6.37
CA ALA A 26 -5.51 -6.56 -6.54
C ALA A 26 -5.64 -8.08 -6.29
N VAL A 27 -4.64 -8.87 -6.68
CA VAL A 27 -4.63 -10.34 -6.46
C VAL A 27 -4.36 -10.68 -5.00
N LEU A 28 -3.47 -9.96 -4.33
CA LEU A 28 -3.10 -10.27 -2.94
C LEU A 28 -4.07 -9.68 -1.91
N SER A 29 -4.73 -8.59 -2.22
CA SER A 29 -5.58 -7.88 -1.26
C SER A 29 -6.78 -8.68 -0.74
N PRO A 30 -7.49 -9.50 -1.54
CA PRO A 30 -8.57 -10.35 -1.04
C PRO A 30 -8.08 -11.49 -0.14
N LEU A 31 -6.79 -11.85 -0.24
CA LEU A 31 -6.22 -12.97 0.49
C LEU A 31 -5.92 -12.57 1.94
N ALA A 32 -6.40 -13.39 2.85
CA ALA A 32 -6.10 -13.27 4.27
C ALA A 32 -5.59 -14.63 4.78
N LEU A 33 -4.40 -14.62 5.38
CA LEU A 33 -3.80 -15.82 5.95
C LEU A 33 -4.25 -15.99 7.40
N PRO A 34 -5.00 -17.06 7.73
CA PRO A 34 -5.31 -17.38 9.11
C PRO A 34 -4.02 -17.86 9.81
N ILE A 35 -3.62 -17.19 10.89
CA ILE A 35 -2.49 -17.62 11.71
C ILE A 35 -3.04 -18.43 12.89
N PRO A 36 -2.63 -19.70 13.08
CA PRO A 36 -3.04 -20.47 14.23
C PRO A 36 -2.69 -19.77 15.55
N GLY A 37 -3.68 -19.59 16.42
CA GLY A 37 -3.50 -18.93 17.72
C GLY A 37 -3.65 -17.40 17.71
N VAL A 38 -3.88 -16.78 16.55
CA VAL A 38 -4.15 -15.33 16.44
C VAL A 38 -5.57 -15.14 15.92
N PRO A 39 -6.44 -14.41 16.61
CA PRO A 39 -7.84 -14.22 16.20
C PRO A 39 -8.00 -13.33 14.96
N ILE A 40 -6.96 -12.58 14.59
CA ILE A 40 -6.98 -11.65 13.45
C ILE A 40 -6.17 -12.24 12.29
N PRO A 41 -6.78 -12.48 11.11
CA PRO A 41 -6.05 -12.98 9.95
C PRO A 41 -5.09 -11.91 9.41
N LEU A 42 -3.91 -12.34 8.95
CA LEU A 42 -2.94 -11.46 8.31
C LEU A 42 -3.43 -11.08 6.90
N ALA A 43 -3.82 -9.83 6.71
CA ALA A 43 -4.20 -9.32 5.41
C ALA A 43 -2.95 -9.10 4.52
N LEU A 44 -2.94 -9.69 3.32
CA LEU A 44 -1.81 -9.55 2.38
C LEU A 44 -1.83 -8.25 1.58
N GLY A 45 -2.92 -7.49 1.62
CA GLY A 45 -3.06 -6.20 0.93
C GLY A 45 -1.98 -5.20 1.32
N PRO A 46 -1.79 -4.86 2.61
CA PRO A 46 -0.72 -3.96 3.05
C PRO A 46 0.68 -4.44 2.64
N PHE A 47 0.96 -5.73 2.70
CA PHE A 47 2.22 -6.31 2.24
C PHE A 47 2.48 -6.02 0.76
N ALA A 48 1.47 -6.23 -0.09
CA ALA A 48 1.55 -5.94 -1.52
C ALA A 48 1.80 -4.44 -1.78
N ILE A 49 1.14 -3.56 -1.03
CA ILE A 49 1.30 -2.10 -1.14
C ILE A 49 2.72 -1.67 -0.77
N TYR A 50 3.27 -2.17 0.35
CA TYR A 50 4.64 -1.83 0.76
C TYR A 50 5.68 -2.38 -0.21
N THR A 51 5.50 -3.61 -0.70
CA THR A 51 6.37 -4.18 -1.74
C THR A 51 6.35 -3.30 -3.00
N THR A 52 5.17 -2.87 -3.43
CA THR A 52 5.00 -1.93 -4.55
C THR A 52 5.72 -0.62 -4.28
N ALA A 53 5.58 -0.05 -3.08
CA ALA A 53 6.22 1.20 -2.68
C ALA A 53 7.75 1.11 -2.72
N LEU A 54 8.31 0.00 -2.21
CA LEU A 54 9.76 -0.23 -2.18
C LEU A 54 10.35 -0.44 -3.59
N VAL A 55 9.63 -1.12 -4.48
CA VAL A 55 10.10 -1.46 -5.82
C VAL A 55 9.92 -0.30 -6.81
N LEU A 56 8.75 0.33 -6.85
CA LEU A 56 8.43 1.38 -7.82
C LEU A 56 8.89 2.78 -7.38
N GLY A 57 9.09 3.00 -6.08
CA GLY A 57 9.27 4.32 -5.48
C GLY A 57 7.94 5.06 -5.31
N GLY A 58 7.98 6.23 -4.63
CA GLY A 58 6.78 6.88 -4.09
C GLY A 58 5.70 7.19 -5.12
N PHE A 59 6.01 7.98 -6.15
CA PHE A 59 4.99 8.48 -7.07
C PHE A 59 4.35 7.38 -7.94
N ARG A 60 5.15 6.41 -8.42
CA ARG A 60 4.63 5.29 -9.21
C ARG A 60 3.80 4.34 -8.34
N ALA A 61 4.21 4.11 -7.10
CA ALA A 61 3.47 3.31 -6.15
C ALA A 61 2.14 3.98 -5.75
N PHE A 62 2.15 5.31 -5.60
CA PHE A 62 0.92 6.09 -5.40
C PHE A 62 -0.08 5.85 -6.53
N ILE A 63 0.36 5.98 -7.80
CA ILE A 63 -0.53 5.78 -8.96
C ILE A 63 -1.01 4.32 -9.03
N ALA A 64 -0.13 3.33 -8.81
CA ALA A 64 -0.52 1.92 -8.82
C ALA A 64 -1.56 1.59 -7.75
N THR A 65 -1.37 2.10 -6.54
CA THR A 65 -2.30 1.91 -5.43
C THR A 65 -3.61 2.66 -5.63
N LEU A 66 -3.54 3.88 -6.19
CA LEU A 66 -4.73 4.66 -6.55
C LEU A 66 -5.55 3.92 -7.62
N LEU A 67 -4.89 3.39 -8.65
CA LEU A 67 -5.54 2.59 -9.70
C LEU A 67 -6.23 1.36 -9.10
N TYR A 68 -5.58 0.64 -8.19
CA TYR A 68 -6.19 -0.47 -7.46
C TYR A 68 -7.47 -0.04 -6.72
N VAL A 69 -7.42 1.07 -5.96
CA VAL A 69 -8.58 1.58 -5.21
C VAL A 69 -9.71 1.97 -6.17
N LEU A 70 -9.39 2.66 -7.27
CA LEU A 70 -10.39 3.05 -8.28
C LEU A 70 -11.06 1.83 -8.91
N LEU A 71 -10.29 0.81 -9.31
CA LEU A 71 -10.84 -0.42 -9.89
C LEU A 71 -11.75 -1.16 -8.90
N GLY A 72 -11.40 -1.22 -7.64
CA GLY A 72 -12.24 -1.80 -6.59
C GLY A 72 -13.53 -1.00 -6.36
N CYS A 73 -13.46 0.32 -6.39
CA CYS A 73 -14.64 1.20 -6.33
C CYS A 73 -15.58 1.02 -7.54
N LEU A 74 -15.04 0.75 -8.71
CA LEU A 74 -15.82 0.47 -9.93
C LEU A 74 -16.54 -0.89 -9.90
N GLY A 75 -16.34 -1.68 -8.84
CA GLY A 75 -17.09 -2.93 -8.64
C GLY A 75 -16.26 -4.21 -8.80
N LEU A 76 -14.95 -4.12 -9.06
CA LEU A 76 -14.10 -5.31 -9.08
C LEU A 76 -13.93 -5.84 -7.64
N PRO A 77 -14.12 -7.16 -7.39
CA PRO A 77 -14.05 -7.77 -6.06
C PRO A 77 -12.61 -8.00 -5.61
N ILE A 78 -11.85 -6.90 -5.52
CA ILE A 78 -10.40 -6.90 -5.24
C ILE A 78 -10.03 -6.33 -3.86
N PHE A 79 -11.01 -5.86 -3.09
CA PHE A 79 -10.79 -5.44 -1.70
C PHE A 79 -10.75 -6.64 -0.76
N ALA A 80 -10.45 -6.39 0.52
CA ALA A 80 -10.37 -7.44 1.53
C ALA A 80 -11.64 -8.30 1.55
N LYS A 81 -11.46 -9.63 1.60
CA LYS A 81 -12.54 -10.64 1.54
C LYS A 81 -13.42 -10.56 0.28
N GLY A 82 -12.89 -10.02 -0.83
CA GLY A 82 -13.63 -9.89 -2.08
C GLY A 82 -14.67 -8.76 -2.10
N ALA A 83 -14.60 -7.81 -1.18
CA ALA A 83 -15.45 -6.64 -1.20
C ALA A 83 -15.19 -5.76 -2.43
N SER A 84 -16.19 -4.97 -2.84
CA SER A 84 -16.13 -4.10 -4.02
C SER A 84 -17.12 -2.95 -3.93
N GLY A 85 -16.93 -1.98 -4.82
CA GLY A 85 -17.85 -0.84 -4.98
C GLY A 85 -17.61 0.32 -4.02
N PHE A 86 -18.20 1.46 -4.35
CA PHE A 86 -18.11 2.69 -3.54
C PHE A 86 -18.64 2.52 -2.12
N GLY A 87 -19.59 1.61 -1.91
CA GLY A 87 -20.13 1.30 -0.59
C GLY A 87 -19.06 0.85 0.41
N THR A 88 -17.97 0.23 -0.06
CA THR A 88 -16.86 -0.19 0.79
C THR A 88 -16.15 1.00 1.44
N LEU A 89 -16.13 2.18 0.80
CA LEU A 89 -15.55 3.39 1.39
C LEU A 89 -16.38 3.93 2.57
N ALA A 90 -17.67 3.65 2.60
CA ALA A 90 -18.55 4.01 3.71
C ALA A 90 -18.48 3.01 4.87
N THR A 91 -17.79 1.88 4.72
CA THR A 91 -17.56 0.92 5.81
C THR A 91 -16.47 1.41 6.76
N PRO A 92 -16.36 0.84 7.96
CA PRO A 92 -15.29 1.16 8.90
C PRO A 92 -13.88 1.01 8.31
N THR A 93 -13.71 0.12 7.32
CA THR A 93 -12.43 -0.10 6.64
C THR A 93 -12.14 0.89 5.51
N GLY A 94 -13.10 1.73 5.14
CA GLY A 94 -12.95 2.70 4.03
C GLY A 94 -11.81 3.70 4.24
N GLY A 95 -11.57 4.11 5.49
CA GLY A 95 -10.46 5.00 5.82
C GLY A 95 -9.08 4.41 5.49
N TYR A 96 -8.92 3.09 5.66
CA TYR A 96 -7.69 2.38 5.26
C TYR A 96 -7.49 2.43 3.74
N LEU A 97 -8.54 2.21 2.96
CA LEU A 97 -8.48 2.25 1.49
C LEU A 97 -8.05 3.63 0.98
N LEU A 98 -8.59 4.70 1.56
CA LEU A 98 -8.22 6.07 1.18
C LEU A 98 -6.79 6.44 1.60
N ALA A 99 -6.30 5.88 2.70
CA ALA A 99 -4.94 6.10 3.19
C ALA A 99 -3.88 5.29 2.43
N TYR A 100 -4.24 4.20 1.74
CA TYR A 100 -3.30 3.33 1.03
C TYR A 100 -2.43 4.08 0.01
N PRO A 101 -2.95 4.93 -0.89
CA PRO A 101 -2.11 5.67 -1.82
C PRO A 101 -1.13 6.61 -1.12
N LEU A 102 -1.57 7.29 -0.06
CA LEU A 102 -0.74 8.21 0.72
C LEU A 102 0.38 7.45 1.46
N GLY A 103 0.06 6.32 2.08
CA GLY A 103 1.04 5.45 2.74
C GLY A 103 2.08 4.92 1.74
N ALA A 104 1.66 4.50 0.55
CA ALA A 104 2.54 4.06 -0.52
C ALA A 104 3.45 5.18 -1.02
N LEU A 105 2.93 6.40 -1.17
CA LEU A 105 3.71 7.58 -1.55
C LEU A 105 4.83 7.85 -0.55
N LEU A 106 4.50 7.94 0.73
CA LEU A 106 5.46 8.26 1.79
C LEU A 106 6.49 7.14 1.97
N ALA A 107 6.06 5.90 2.12
CA ALA A 107 6.97 4.77 2.25
C ALA A 107 7.92 4.67 1.06
N GLY A 108 7.40 4.80 -0.16
CA GLY A 108 8.19 4.70 -1.39
C GLY A 108 9.15 5.86 -1.61
N THR A 109 8.77 7.10 -1.28
CA THR A 109 9.67 8.27 -1.39
C THR A 109 10.81 8.18 -0.39
N LEU A 110 10.51 7.81 0.85
CA LEU A 110 11.53 7.60 1.89
C LEU A 110 12.47 6.47 1.52
N ALA A 111 11.95 5.31 1.13
CA ALA A 111 12.76 4.17 0.71
C ALA A 111 13.65 4.49 -0.48
N TYR A 112 13.15 5.21 -1.47
CA TYR A 112 13.93 5.63 -2.63
C TYR A 112 15.10 6.55 -2.26
N THR A 113 14.91 7.46 -1.30
CA THR A 113 16.00 8.31 -0.81
C THR A 113 17.07 7.51 -0.06
N VAL A 114 16.67 6.48 0.68
CA VAL A 114 17.57 5.56 1.38
C VAL A 114 18.40 4.72 0.41
N ILE A 115 17.73 4.11 -0.58
CA ILE A 115 18.38 3.24 -1.59
C ILE A 115 19.39 4.03 -2.41
N ARG A 116 19.12 5.29 -2.74
CA ARG A 116 20.05 6.16 -3.49
C ARG A 116 21.34 6.47 -2.73
N ARG A 117 21.35 6.35 -1.41
CA ARG A 117 22.55 6.65 -0.58
C ARG A 117 23.63 5.58 -0.68
N LYS A 118 23.40 4.45 -1.39
CA LYS A 118 24.37 3.36 -1.59
C LYS A 118 25.01 2.89 -0.27
N LEU A 119 24.22 2.78 0.77
CA LEU A 119 24.63 2.33 2.08
C LEU A 119 24.89 0.80 2.06
N ASN A 120 25.46 0.29 3.14
CA ASN A 120 25.65 -1.14 3.35
C ASN A 120 24.30 -1.89 3.18
N PRO A 121 24.24 -3.07 2.49
CA PRO A 121 22.98 -3.75 2.19
C PRO A 121 22.14 -4.04 3.43
N TRP A 122 22.75 -4.41 4.54
CA TRP A 122 22.05 -4.61 5.82
C TRP A 122 21.42 -3.33 6.38
N LEU A 123 22.15 -2.22 6.30
CA LEU A 123 21.64 -0.92 6.76
C LEU A 123 20.53 -0.43 5.86
N THR A 124 20.65 -0.65 4.55
CA THR A 124 19.59 -0.31 3.58
C THR A 124 18.32 -1.11 3.87
N ALA A 125 18.42 -2.42 4.16
CA ALA A 125 17.28 -3.25 4.50
C ALA A 125 16.57 -2.77 5.77
N ILE A 126 17.31 -2.48 6.83
CA ILE A 126 16.77 -1.96 8.10
C ILE A 126 16.06 -0.62 7.88
N LEU A 127 16.66 0.30 7.13
CA LEU A 127 16.07 1.59 6.85
C LEU A 127 14.82 1.48 5.95
N CYS A 128 14.79 0.54 4.99
CA CYS A 128 13.60 0.27 4.18
C CYS A 128 12.43 -0.28 5.03
N ILE A 129 12.73 -1.15 6.01
CA ILE A 129 11.72 -1.61 6.98
C ILE A 129 11.19 -0.42 7.78
N PHE A 130 12.06 0.48 8.23
CA PHE A 130 11.65 1.69 8.94
C PHE A 130 10.77 2.59 8.08
N CYS A 131 11.10 2.77 6.79
CA CYS A 131 10.27 3.52 5.84
C CYS A 131 8.89 2.88 5.65
N ALA A 132 8.81 1.55 5.60
CA ALA A 132 7.54 0.83 5.55
C ALA A 132 6.71 1.03 6.84
N MET A 133 7.37 1.07 8.01
CA MET A 133 6.71 1.39 9.28
C MET A 133 6.09 2.79 9.30
N VAL A 134 6.77 3.79 8.72
CA VAL A 134 6.20 5.14 8.56
C VAL A 134 4.94 5.09 7.70
N GLY A 135 4.98 4.38 6.57
CA GLY A 135 3.80 4.16 5.74
C GLY A 135 2.66 3.46 6.50
N PHE A 136 2.99 2.47 7.33
CA PHE A 136 2.02 1.78 8.17
C PHE A 136 1.33 2.72 9.16
N VAL A 137 2.06 3.61 9.82
CA VAL A 137 1.50 4.61 10.74
C VAL A 137 0.49 5.50 10.01
N VAL A 138 0.81 5.95 8.79
CA VAL A 138 -0.09 6.79 7.99
C VAL A 138 -1.36 6.04 7.59
N ILE A 139 -1.23 4.80 7.14
CA ILE A 139 -2.37 3.95 6.79
C ILE A 139 -3.24 3.67 8.02
N SER A 140 -2.62 3.38 9.16
CA SER A 140 -3.33 3.13 10.42
C SER A 140 -4.06 4.38 10.92
N ALA A 141 -3.43 5.55 10.84
CA ALA A 141 -4.07 6.82 11.18
C ALA A 141 -5.32 7.09 10.31
N GLY A 142 -5.21 6.89 9.00
CA GLY A 142 -6.36 6.99 8.09
C GLY A 142 -7.45 5.95 8.40
N GLY A 143 -7.05 4.74 8.77
CA GLY A 143 -7.97 3.69 9.19
C GLY A 143 -8.73 4.05 10.47
N ILE A 144 -8.05 4.54 11.48
CA ILE A 144 -8.65 4.99 12.74
C ILE A 144 -9.64 6.13 12.49
N LEU A 145 -9.26 7.11 11.66
CA LEU A 145 -10.18 8.19 11.27
C LEU A 145 -11.42 7.64 10.56
N GLY A 146 -11.27 6.65 9.68
CA GLY A 146 -12.38 5.98 9.03
C GLY A 146 -13.29 5.21 10.00
N LEU A 147 -12.71 4.54 11.00
CA LEU A 147 -13.45 3.88 12.08
C LEU A 147 -14.27 4.88 12.92
N MET A 148 -13.71 6.02 13.24
CA MET A 148 -14.38 7.06 14.01
C MET A 148 -15.53 7.71 13.22
N THR A 149 -15.34 7.98 11.93
CA THR A 149 -16.33 8.67 11.10
C THR A 149 -17.43 7.75 10.59
N ASN A 150 -17.07 6.56 10.10
CA ASN A 150 -18.00 5.63 9.47
C ASN A 150 -18.50 4.53 10.42
N GLY A 151 -17.70 4.17 11.43
CA GLY A 151 -18.03 3.12 12.39
C GLY A 151 -18.77 3.60 13.64
N HIS A 152 -18.85 4.92 13.87
CA HIS A 152 -19.40 5.51 15.12
C HIS A 152 -18.75 4.91 16.39
N MET A 153 -17.50 4.43 16.29
CA MET A 153 -16.77 3.86 17.42
C MET A 153 -15.99 4.93 18.16
N GLU A 154 -16.00 4.86 19.50
CA GLU A 154 -15.15 5.70 20.32
C GLU A 154 -13.66 5.36 20.09
N PHE A 155 -12.81 6.36 20.23
CA PHE A 155 -11.35 6.26 19.98
C PHE A 155 -10.70 5.08 20.73
N THR A 156 -11.17 4.77 21.92
CA THR A 156 -10.68 3.66 22.76
C THR A 156 -10.92 2.27 22.15
N HIS A 157 -12.03 2.08 21.41
CA HIS A 157 -12.38 0.81 20.77
C HIS A 157 -11.75 0.63 19.39
N ALA A 158 -11.22 1.68 18.77
CA ALA A 158 -10.55 1.62 17.49
C ALA A 158 -9.11 1.05 17.57
N PHE A 159 -8.55 0.93 18.78
CA PHE A 159 -7.19 0.44 19.03
C PHE A 159 -7.13 -1.02 19.50
N VAL A 160 -8.24 -1.65 19.84
CA VAL A 160 -8.34 -3.04 20.29
C VAL A 160 -8.93 -3.90 19.20
#